data_1ac5c3d9ebc6942e8bd67f4a43ff43be
#
_entry.id   1ac5c3d9ebc6942e8bd67f4a43ff43be
#
_cell.length_a   1.000
_cell.length_b   1.000
_cell.length_c   1.000
_cell.angle_alpha   90.00
_cell.angle_beta   90.00
_cell.angle_gamma   90.00
#
_symmetry.space_group_name_H-M   'P 1'
#
loop_
_entity.id
_entity.type
_entity.pdbx_description
1 polymer ?
#
loop_
_entity_poly.entity_id
_entity_poly.type
_entity_poly.pdbx_seq_one_letter_code
_entity_poly.pdbx_strand_id
1 'polypeptide(L)'
;AVHQPGMTLLVPPIFWYEVANALWVAVRRQRIPSGIAEEALGVLLDFLFEEWDLDATDCLRTALRQDVCAYDAAYLQVAVDTGSALWTTDRRLAMAGEQLGIETEPHKPA
;
A
#
# COMPACT_ATOMS: atom_id res chain seq x y z
N ALA A 1 4.23 -3.80 9.90
CA ALA A 1 4.70 -2.41 9.92
C ALA A 1 4.89 -1.98 11.36
N VAL A 2 6.05 -1.45 11.66
CA VAL A 2 6.33 -0.96 13.00
C VAL A 2 5.79 0.46 13.09
N HIS A 3 4.83 0.67 13.97
CA HIS A 3 4.32 2.00 14.25
C HIS A 3 5.27 2.69 15.23
N GLN A 4 5.85 3.78 14.79
CA GLN A 4 6.67 4.64 15.66
C GLN A 4 5.87 5.88 16.05
N PRO A 5 6.05 6.39 17.31
CA PRO A 5 5.39 7.64 17.69
C PRO A 5 5.69 8.76 16.70
N GLY A 6 4.66 9.43 16.24
CA GLY A 6 4.78 10.50 15.25
C GLY A 6 4.86 10.08 13.79
N MET A 7 4.89 8.76 13.52
CA MET A 7 4.87 8.27 12.16
C MET A 7 3.43 8.22 11.64
N THR A 8 3.20 8.77 10.46
CA THR A 8 1.94 8.64 9.73
C THR A 8 2.19 7.79 8.49
N LEU A 9 1.33 6.79 8.28
CA LEU A 9 1.38 5.94 7.11
C LEU A 9 0.46 6.51 6.04
N LEU A 10 1.06 6.88 4.90
CA LEU A 10 0.31 7.43 3.77
C LEU A 10 -0.09 6.31 2.83
N VAL A 11 -1.36 6.29 2.47
CA VAL A 11 -1.92 5.24 1.62
C VAL A 11 -2.78 5.86 0.52
N PRO A 12 -2.84 5.25 -0.68
CA PRO A 12 -3.82 5.67 -1.67
C PRO A 12 -5.23 5.26 -1.23
N PRO A 13 -6.28 5.92 -1.75
CA PRO A 13 -7.66 5.59 -1.38
C PRO A 13 -8.05 4.13 -1.60
N ILE A 14 -7.45 3.47 -2.60
CA ILE A 14 -7.72 2.05 -2.89
C ILE A 14 -7.29 1.10 -1.76
N PHE A 15 -6.37 1.54 -0.89
CA PHE A 15 -5.81 0.73 0.19
C PHE A 15 -6.90 0.04 1.03
N TRP A 16 -7.92 0.80 1.44
CA TRP A 16 -8.95 0.26 2.31
C TRP A 16 -9.79 -0.82 1.64
N TYR A 17 -10.04 -0.68 0.34
CA TYR A 17 -10.77 -1.70 -0.42
C TYR A 17 -9.92 -2.95 -0.64
N GLU A 18 -8.62 -2.79 -0.81
CA GLU A 18 -7.71 -3.93 -0.92
C GLU A 18 -7.62 -4.70 0.39
N VAL A 19 -7.55 -3.99 1.53
CA VAL A 19 -7.57 -4.61 2.86
C VAL A 19 -8.89 -5.35 3.08
N ALA A 20 -10.01 -4.70 2.79
CA ALA A 20 -11.32 -5.32 2.94
C ALA A 20 -11.44 -6.58 2.07
N ASN A 21 -10.94 -6.52 0.84
CA ASN A 21 -10.96 -7.67 -0.05
C ASN A 21 -10.08 -8.81 0.46
N ALA A 22 -8.91 -8.51 0.99
CA ALA A 22 -8.03 -9.53 1.57
C ALA A 22 -8.71 -10.25 2.74
N LEU A 23 -9.41 -9.50 3.59
CA LEU A 23 -10.17 -10.07 4.71
C LEU A 23 -11.33 -10.92 4.21
N TRP A 24 -12.03 -10.44 3.18
CA TRP A 24 -13.11 -11.21 2.57
C TRP A 24 -12.61 -12.55 2.00
N VAL A 25 -11.46 -12.54 1.32
CA VAL A 25 -10.85 -13.77 0.79
C VAL A 25 -10.50 -14.72 1.93
N ALA A 26 -9.94 -14.21 3.03
CA ALA A 26 -9.61 -15.03 4.20
C ALA A 26 -10.84 -15.71 4.79
N VAL A 27 -11.97 -15.00 4.87
CA VAL A 27 -13.23 -15.58 5.32
C VAL A 27 -13.74 -16.64 4.35
N ARG A 28 -13.73 -16.34 3.06
CA ARG A 28 -14.18 -17.28 2.04
C ARG A 28 -13.37 -18.58 2.04
N ARG A 29 -12.08 -18.48 2.29
CA ARG A 29 -11.18 -19.65 2.37
C ARG A 29 -11.19 -20.29 3.75
N GLN A 30 -12.11 -19.89 4.61
CA GLN A 30 -12.28 -20.46 5.95
C GLN A 30 -11.03 -20.36 6.83
N ARG A 31 -10.22 -19.32 6.62
CA ARG A 31 -9.03 -19.08 7.44
C ARG A 31 -9.36 -18.33 8.72
N ILE A 32 -10.36 -17.43 8.66
CA ILE A 32 -10.83 -16.66 9.83
C ILE A 32 -12.35 -16.55 9.79
N PRO A 33 -13.00 -16.43 10.97
CA PRO A 33 -14.43 -16.12 11.03
C PRO A 33 -14.70 -14.68 10.59
N SER A 34 -15.92 -14.42 10.10
CA SER A 34 -16.31 -13.08 9.64
C SER A 34 -16.20 -12.02 10.75
N GLY A 35 -16.54 -12.37 11.99
CA GLY A 35 -16.41 -11.45 13.12
C GLY A 35 -14.97 -11.03 13.38
N ILE A 36 -14.02 -11.94 13.19
CA ILE A 36 -12.60 -11.62 13.35
C ILE A 36 -12.13 -10.69 12.21
N ALA A 37 -12.64 -10.90 10.99
CA ALA A 37 -12.32 -10.01 9.87
C ALA A 37 -12.79 -8.57 10.15
N GLU A 38 -14.01 -8.41 10.66
CA GLU A 38 -14.55 -7.10 11.02
C GLU A 38 -13.75 -6.43 12.14
N GLU A 39 -13.37 -7.19 13.17
CA GLU A 39 -12.54 -6.68 14.25
C GLU A 39 -11.17 -6.24 13.74
N ALA A 40 -10.55 -7.03 12.87
CA ALA A 40 -9.25 -6.71 12.29
C ALA A 40 -9.30 -5.40 11.49
N LEU A 41 -10.34 -5.21 10.68
CA LEU A 41 -10.52 -3.96 9.95
C LEU A 41 -10.67 -2.79 10.91
N GLY A 42 -11.48 -2.95 11.97
CA GLY A 42 -11.66 -1.91 12.99
C GLY A 42 -10.35 -1.50 13.65
N VAL A 43 -9.49 -2.47 13.98
CA VAL A 43 -8.17 -2.19 14.54
C VAL A 43 -7.32 -1.39 13.56
N LEU A 44 -7.30 -1.77 12.28
CA LEU A 44 -6.53 -1.06 11.26
C LEU A 44 -7.02 0.37 11.06
N LEU A 45 -8.33 0.59 11.13
CA LEU A 45 -8.91 1.93 10.99
C LEU A 45 -8.49 2.87 12.13
N ASP A 46 -8.11 2.32 13.29
CA ASP A 46 -7.64 3.10 14.43
C ASP A 46 -6.15 3.44 14.35
N PHE A 47 -5.40 2.86 13.41
CA PHE A 47 -4.01 3.24 13.20
C PHE A 47 -3.89 4.57 12.47
N LEU A 48 -2.70 5.18 12.55
CA LEU A 48 -2.41 6.48 11.94
C LEU A 48 -2.15 6.34 10.44
N PHE A 49 -3.21 5.95 9.71
CA PHE A 49 -3.20 5.98 8.25
C PHE A 49 -3.81 7.30 7.78
N GLU A 50 -3.24 7.85 6.73
CA GLU A 50 -3.77 9.03 6.07
C GLU A 50 -3.89 8.73 4.57
N GLU A 51 -5.07 8.98 4.01
CA GLU A 51 -5.28 8.85 2.57
C GLU A 51 -4.66 10.04 1.84
N TRP A 52 -3.92 9.73 0.80
CA TRP A 52 -3.36 10.76 -0.08
C TRP A 52 -4.10 10.72 -1.40
N ASP A 53 -4.71 11.86 -1.77
CA ASP A 53 -5.41 11.97 -3.04
C ASP A 53 -4.43 11.98 -4.19
N LEU A 54 -4.75 11.22 -5.23
CA LEU A 54 -3.90 11.04 -6.39
C LEU A 54 -4.59 11.55 -7.66
N ASP A 55 -3.79 12.06 -8.57
CA ASP A 55 -4.24 12.36 -9.91
C ASP A 55 -4.22 11.06 -10.73
N ALA A 56 -5.37 10.71 -11.30
CA ALA A 56 -5.50 9.47 -12.07
C ALA A 56 -4.58 9.45 -13.30
N THR A 57 -4.38 10.60 -13.92
CA THR A 57 -3.48 10.71 -15.09
C THR A 57 -2.05 10.41 -14.69
N ASP A 58 -1.59 10.93 -13.55
CA ASP A 58 -0.25 10.64 -13.05
C ASP A 58 -0.07 9.17 -12.76
N CYS A 59 -1.09 8.54 -12.15
CA CYS A 59 -1.06 7.09 -11.88
C CYS A 59 -0.97 6.28 -13.18
N LEU A 60 -1.74 6.67 -14.20
CA LEU A 60 -1.68 5.99 -15.49
C LEU A 60 -0.31 6.13 -16.12
N ARG A 61 0.27 7.32 -16.10
CA ARG A 61 1.60 7.55 -16.65
C ARG A 61 2.67 6.72 -15.95
N THR A 62 2.60 6.64 -14.62
CA THR A 62 3.52 5.82 -13.84
C THR A 62 3.32 4.34 -14.15
N ALA A 63 2.08 3.88 -14.27
CA ALA A 63 1.77 2.50 -14.64
C ALA A 63 2.37 2.13 -16.01
N LEU A 64 2.20 3.01 -16.99
CA LEU A 64 2.72 2.79 -18.33
C LEU A 64 4.25 2.81 -18.36
N ARG A 65 4.86 3.74 -17.63
CA ARG A 65 6.31 3.91 -17.60
C ARG A 65 7.00 2.76 -16.89
N GLN A 66 6.42 2.27 -15.79
CA GLN A 66 7.01 1.21 -14.98
C GLN A 66 6.48 -0.18 -15.30
N ASP A 67 5.55 -0.29 -16.23
CA ASP A 67 4.90 -1.55 -16.61
C ASP A 67 4.33 -2.31 -15.40
N VAL A 68 3.57 -1.59 -14.60
CA VAL A 68 2.83 -2.14 -13.46
C VAL A 68 1.36 -1.76 -13.62
N CYS A 69 0.47 -2.48 -12.93
CA CYS A 69 -0.94 -2.11 -12.97
C CYS A 69 -1.17 -0.76 -12.28
N ALA A 70 -2.30 -0.11 -12.60
CA ALA A 70 -2.60 1.21 -12.05
C ALA A 70 -2.78 1.19 -10.53
N TYR A 71 -3.24 0.08 -9.96
CA TYR A 71 -3.37 -0.05 -8.51
C TYR A 71 -1.98 -0.03 -7.83
N ASP A 72 -1.02 -0.76 -8.39
CA ASP A 72 0.37 -0.73 -7.90
C ASP A 72 1.00 0.65 -8.13
N ALA A 73 0.73 1.26 -9.28
CA ALA A 73 1.20 2.60 -9.59
C ALA A 73 0.69 3.64 -8.58
N ALA A 74 -0.50 3.44 -8.02
CA ALA A 74 -1.04 4.34 -7.01
C ALA A 74 -0.12 4.40 -5.77
N TYR A 75 0.42 3.28 -5.32
CA TYR A 75 1.36 3.26 -4.20
C TYR A 75 2.68 3.95 -4.55
N LEU A 76 3.18 3.70 -5.75
CA LEU A 76 4.39 4.38 -6.23
C LEU A 76 4.18 5.90 -6.29
N GLN A 77 3.00 6.32 -6.76
CA GLN A 77 2.71 7.74 -6.92
C GLN A 77 2.59 8.45 -5.58
N VAL A 78 2.01 7.81 -4.55
CA VAL A 78 2.01 8.37 -3.20
C VAL A 78 3.43 8.63 -2.73
N ALA A 79 4.33 7.67 -2.92
CA ALA A 79 5.73 7.82 -2.52
C ALA A 79 6.44 8.94 -3.28
N VAL A 80 6.20 9.03 -4.60
CA VAL A 80 6.78 10.10 -5.44
C VAL A 80 6.26 11.46 -5.00
N ASP A 81 4.94 11.61 -4.86
CA ASP A 81 4.31 12.90 -4.53
C ASP A 81 4.74 13.42 -3.16
N THR A 82 4.98 12.54 -2.20
CA THR A 82 5.24 12.92 -0.82
C THR A 82 6.70 12.81 -0.41
N GLY A 83 7.55 12.24 -1.26
CA GLY A 83 8.94 11.97 -0.91
C GLY A 83 9.09 10.91 0.18
N SER A 84 8.11 10.04 0.32
CA SER A 84 8.08 9.00 1.35
C SER A 84 8.69 7.70 0.85
N ALA A 85 9.15 6.86 1.76
CA ALA A 85 9.60 5.51 1.44
C ALA A 85 8.40 4.62 1.09
N LEU A 86 8.62 3.67 0.20
CA LEU A 86 7.62 2.66 -0.16
C LEU A 86 7.83 1.42 0.69
N TRP A 87 6.78 1.01 1.40
CA TRP A 87 6.79 -0.22 2.20
C TRP A 87 6.09 -1.33 1.43
N THR A 88 6.84 -2.32 0.98
CA THR A 88 6.28 -3.44 0.22
C THR A 88 7.16 -4.67 0.34
N THR A 89 6.52 -5.85 0.31
CA THR A 89 7.21 -7.12 0.17
C THR A 89 7.18 -7.63 -1.27
N ASP A 90 6.46 -6.93 -2.15
CA ASP A 90 6.40 -7.26 -3.58
C ASP A 90 7.68 -6.82 -4.26
N ARG A 91 8.45 -7.78 -4.77
CA ARG A 91 9.74 -7.54 -5.39
C ARG A 91 9.64 -6.68 -6.64
N ARG A 92 8.62 -6.90 -7.47
CA ARG A 92 8.43 -6.12 -8.70
C ARG A 92 8.12 -4.66 -8.39
N LEU A 93 7.27 -4.44 -7.38
CA LEU A 93 6.91 -3.10 -6.97
C LEU A 93 8.11 -2.37 -6.35
N ALA A 94 8.92 -3.06 -5.55
CA ALA A 94 10.14 -2.50 -5.00
C ALA A 94 11.13 -2.08 -6.09
N MET A 95 11.30 -2.91 -7.11
CA MET A 95 12.18 -2.59 -8.24
C MET A 95 11.70 -1.37 -9.01
N ALA A 96 10.39 -1.27 -9.26
CA ALA A 96 9.80 -0.11 -9.91
C ALA A 96 10.05 1.16 -9.08
N GLY A 97 9.90 1.07 -7.76
CA GLY A 97 10.18 2.18 -6.86
C GLY A 97 11.64 2.63 -6.92
N GLU A 98 12.57 1.68 -6.94
CA GLU A 98 14.00 1.97 -7.04
C GLU A 98 14.32 2.70 -8.35
N GLN A 99 13.71 2.31 -9.45
CA GLN A 99 13.89 2.99 -10.74
C GLN A 99 13.39 4.43 -10.71
N LEU A 100 12.42 4.74 -9.86
CA LEU A 100 11.90 6.09 -9.67
C LEU A 100 12.66 6.88 -8.60
N GLY A 101 13.71 6.29 -8.03
CA GLY A 101 14.49 6.92 -6.96
C GLY A 101 13.80 6.92 -5.61
N ILE A 102 12.83 6.04 -5.42
CA ILE A 102 12.10 5.89 -4.16
C ILE A 102 12.86 4.94 -3.25
N GLU A 103 13.06 5.34 -1.99
CA GLU A 103 13.55 4.43 -0.97
C GLU A 103 12.50 3.36 -0.69
N THR A 104 12.91 2.10 -0.61
CA THR A 104 12.00 0.98 -0.36
C THR A 104 12.32 0.31 0.96
N GLU A 105 11.25 -0.14 1.66
CA GLU A 105 11.32 -0.84 2.93
C GLU A 105 10.42 -2.10 2.88
N PRO A 106 10.76 -3.17 3.60
CA PRO A 106 11.98 -3.36 4.34
C PRO A 106 13.17 -3.56 3.41
N HIS A 107 14.35 -3.11 3.86
CA HIS A 107 15.58 -3.34 3.10
C HIS A 107 15.90 -4.83 3.08
N LYS A 108 16.27 -5.34 1.90
CA LYS A 108 16.75 -6.70 1.81
C LYS A 108 18.19 -6.75 2.31
N PRO A 109 18.55 -7.80 3.07
CA PRO A 109 19.94 -8.02 3.40
C PRO A 109 20.76 -8.13 2.11
N ALA A 110 21.90 -7.53 2.11
CA ALA A 110 22.81 -7.58 0.97
C ALA A 110 23.25 -9.03 0.68
#